data_e1e24afa583d4d0b4628790040022da0
#
_entry.id   e1e24afa583d4d0b4628790040022da0
#
_cell.length_a   1.000
_cell.length_b   1.000
_cell.length_c   1.000
_cell.angle_alpha   90.00
_cell.angle_beta   90.00
_cell.angle_gamma   90.00
#
_symmetry.space_group_name_H-M   'P 1'
#
loop_
_entity.id
_entity.type
_entity.pdbx_description
1 polymer ?
#
loop_
_entity_poly.entity_id
_entity_poly.type
_entity_poly.pdbx_seq_one_letter_code
_entity_poly.pdbx_strand_id
1 'polypeptide(L)'
;MSNRKRSLAALIAVIVGATGGVVFATAHRIHTQRPVALAQPRLTPAQMLDSNIAFYEGVARRDPTGGMALGTLALFYMRRARATGDYQDVLRSESAARKSLNNRGAHNTKARQALAASLLSEHRFGDALGIAQDLSERDASNAAFRASVGEIQMELGHYDDARASFASVSGNTSDLSVAPRLARWAELQGHPDSAYRLMNASLLAIVDKPEVPAEQKAWFWLRMGDLQLRRGRIDEAASDYQRGLAAHTDDYRLLSAMAKLEGARHNWKTAIDYGERSVAVSFDPATLGIMSDSYLALGDSAKAEEYAHAMEVAVSKQATAYHRAWSLFLLDHGRRVREVLSKAQEELQTRQDIYGYDVVAWALHASGRDREARETMTHALALGTQDAMLFYHAAMIDRALGHGDVATRELDHARTLNPYLEAGAAE
;
A
#
# COMPACT_ATOMS: atom_id res chain seq x y z
N MET A 1 22.01 42.66 -61.62
CA MET A 1 21.78 41.17 -61.40
C MET A 1 20.29 40.85 -61.20
N SER A 2 19.38 41.45 -61.95
CA SER A 2 17.94 41.33 -61.68
C SER A 2 17.10 40.76 -62.83
N ASN A 3 17.61 40.66 -64.06
CA ASN A 3 16.79 40.31 -65.23
C ASN A 3 16.90 38.84 -65.72
N ARG A 4 17.80 38.02 -65.18
CA ARG A 4 17.93 36.61 -65.59
C ARG A 4 17.03 35.61 -64.79
N LYS A 5 16.52 36.04 -63.63
CA LYS A 5 15.63 35.15 -62.78
C LYS A 5 14.13 35.26 -63.19
N ARG A 6 13.74 36.29 -63.93
CA ARG A 6 12.34 36.49 -64.41
C ARG A 6 12.01 35.68 -65.65
N SER A 7 13.00 35.43 -66.51
CA SER A 7 12.79 34.68 -67.77
C SER A 7 12.69 33.15 -67.57
N LEU A 8 13.22 32.57 -66.49
CA LEU A 8 13.11 31.17 -66.24
C LEU A 8 11.77 30.78 -65.57
N ALA A 9 11.14 31.72 -64.83
CA ALA A 9 9.84 31.52 -64.23
C ALA A 9 8.69 31.55 -65.23
N ALA A 10 8.82 32.27 -66.33
CA ALA A 10 7.79 32.32 -67.40
C ALA A 10 7.79 31.11 -68.32
N LEU A 11 8.93 30.44 -68.50
CA LEU A 11 9.01 29.25 -69.38
C LEU A 11 8.47 27.98 -68.68
N ILE A 12 8.52 27.93 -67.34
CA ILE A 12 7.96 26.79 -66.55
C ILE A 12 6.43 26.90 -66.46
N ALA A 13 5.86 28.12 -66.54
CA ALA A 13 4.41 28.31 -66.41
C ALA A 13 3.62 27.88 -67.68
N VAL A 14 4.24 27.86 -68.86
CA VAL A 14 3.57 27.49 -70.13
C VAL A 14 3.57 25.99 -70.35
N ILE A 15 4.52 25.21 -69.81
CA ILE A 15 4.56 23.74 -69.93
C ILE A 15 3.63 23.04 -68.90
N VAL A 16 3.29 23.72 -67.81
CA VAL A 16 2.38 23.18 -66.78
C VAL A 16 0.89 23.34 -67.16
N GLY A 17 0.57 24.28 -68.08
CA GLY A 17 -0.81 24.53 -68.49
C GLY A 17 -1.47 23.45 -69.37
N ALA A 18 -0.69 22.68 -70.13
CA ALA A 18 -1.25 21.67 -71.06
C ALA A 18 -1.30 20.21 -70.49
N THR A 19 -0.53 19.92 -69.45
CA THR A 19 -0.51 18.60 -68.84
C THR A 19 -1.16 18.60 -67.43
N GLY A 20 -1.44 19.77 -66.88
CA GLY A 20 -1.98 19.93 -65.50
C GLY A 20 -3.44 19.46 -65.37
N GLY A 21 -4.22 19.50 -66.43
CA GLY A 21 -5.64 19.11 -66.41
C GLY A 21 -5.87 17.58 -66.23
N VAL A 22 -4.97 16.77 -66.76
CA VAL A 22 -5.10 15.28 -66.69
C VAL A 22 -4.49 14.75 -65.40
N VAL A 23 -3.45 15.43 -64.85
CA VAL A 23 -2.82 15.00 -63.59
C VAL A 23 -3.65 15.45 -62.38
N PHE A 24 -4.42 16.56 -62.47
CA PHE A 24 -5.31 16.98 -61.41
C PHE A 24 -6.54 16.10 -61.24
N ALA A 25 -7.07 15.50 -62.34
CA ALA A 25 -8.22 14.60 -62.27
C ALA A 25 -7.86 13.22 -61.71
N THR A 26 -6.61 12.76 -61.90
CA THR A 26 -6.11 11.49 -61.29
C THR A 26 -5.62 11.70 -59.88
N ALA A 27 -5.02 12.82 -59.55
CA ALA A 27 -4.59 13.09 -58.17
C ALA A 27 -5.78 13.32 -57.18
N HIS A 28 -6.90 13.87 -57.68
CA HIS A 28 -8.10 14.07 -56.86
C HIS A 28 -8.84 12.76 -56.56
N ARG A 29 -8.64 11.67 -57.34
CA ARG A 29 -9.18 10.34 -57.05
C ARG A 29 -8.29 9.52 -56.14
N ILE A 30 -7.01 9.85 -56.00
CA ILE A 30 -6.09 9.10 -55.11
C ILE A 30 -6.11 9.70 -53.66
N HIS A 31 -6.59 10.93 -53.50
CA HIS A 31 -6.61 11.59 -52.18
C HIS A 31 -7.86 11.34 -51.36
N THR A 32 -8.84 10.50 -51.83
CA THR A 32 -10.05 10.18 -51.06
C THR A 32 -9.96 8.89 -50.29
N GLN A 33 -8.82 8.17 -50.32
CA GLN A 33 -8.56 7.06 -49.43
C GLN A 33 -7.25 7.29 -48.64
N ARG A 34 -7.26 8.30 -47.74
CA ARG A 34 -6.37 8.17 -46.58
C ARG A 34 -6.83 6.92 -45.83
N PRO A 35 -5.97 5.92 -45.65
CA PRO A 35 -6.31 4.85 -44.72
C PRO A 35 -6.59 5.58 -43.41
N VAL A 36 -7.80 5.39 -42.88
CA VAL A 36 -8.08 5.74 -41.49
C VAL A 36 -7.06 4.90 -40.74
N ALA A 37 -6.00 5.57 -40.26
CA ALA A 37 -5.08 4.93 -39.35
C ALA A 37 -5.97 4.47 -38.21
N LEU A 38 -6.26 3.15 -38.17
CA LEU A 38 -6.94 2.54 -37.03
C LEU A 38 -6.12 3.00 -35.83
N ALA A 39 -6.69 3.89 -35.03
CA ALA A 39 -6.05 4.33 -33.82
C ALA A 39 -5.69 3.06 -33.06
N GLN A 40 -4.40 2.76 -32.95
CA GLN A 40 -3.96 1.61 -32.19
C GLN A 40 -4.59 1.75 -30.81
N PRO A 41 -5.26 0.70 -30.30
CA PRO A 41 -5.88 0.78 -29.01
C PRO A 41 -4.81 1.22 -28.01
N ARG A 42 -5.06 2.32 -27.31
CA ARG A 42 -4.13 2.81 -26.29
C ARG A 42 -4.05 1.73 -25.21
N LEU A 43 -2.85 1.25 -24.92
CA LEU A 43 -2.62 0.30 -23.84
C LEU A 43 -3.12 0.90 -22.51
N THR A 44 -3.78 0.09 -21.72
CA THR A 44 -4.11 0.48 -20.33
C THR A 44 -2.83 0.64 -19.50
N PRO A 45 -2.87 1.36 -18.38
CA PRO A 45 -1.71 1.48 -17.48
C PRO A 45 -1.13 0.11 -17.05
N ALA A 46 -1.99 -0.89 -16.80
CA ALA A 46 -1.57 -2.26 -16.49
C ALA A 46 -0.84 -2.91 -17.67
N GLN A 47 -1.41 -2.84 -18.88
CA GLN A 47 -0.78 -3.36 -20.08
C GLN A 47 0.56 -2.68 -20.39
N MET A 48 0.67 -1.36 -20.14
CA MET A 48 1.94 -0.64 -20.30
C MET A 48 2.97 -1.13 -19.27
N LEU A 49 2.55 -1.39 -18.02
CA LEU A 49 3.43 -1.91 -16.98
C LEU A 49 3.95 -3.31 -17.35
N ASP A 50 3.07 -4.22 -17.80
CA ASP A 50 3.45 -5.56 -18.25
C ASP A 50 4.37 -5.52 -19.47
N SER A 51 4.11 -4.63 -20.41
CA SER A 51 4.99 -4.41 -21.57
C SER A 51 6.38 -3.93 -21.17
N ASN A 52 6.47 -3.03 -20.19
CA ASN A 52 7.75 -2.56 -19.63
C ASN A 52 8.50 -3.71 -18.93
N ILE A 53 7.81 -4.52 -18.15
CA ILE A 53 8.40 -5.69 -17.49
C ILE A 53 8.95 -6.64 -18.54
N ALA A 54 8.15 -7.05 -19.54
CA ALA A 54 8.57 -7.93 -20.61
C ALA A 54 9.78 -7.37 -21.39
N PHE A 55 9.79 -6.07 -21.67
CA PHE A 55 10.92 -5.40 -22.33
C PHE A 55 12.21 -5.53 -21.51
N TYR A 56 12.17 -5.15 -20.22
CA TYR A 56 13.36 -5.18 -19.36
C TYR A 56 13.81 -6.61 -19.01
N GLU A 57 12.91 -7.58 -18.93
CA GLU A 57 13.26 -9.01 -18.87
C GLU A 57 14.02 -9.43 -20.13
N GLY A 58 13.57 -8.99 -21.31
CA GLY A 58 14.25 -9.22 -22.57
C GLY A 58 15.66 -8.61 -22.61
N VAL A 59 15.81 -7.39 -22.10
CA VAL A 59 17.14 -6.74 -21.98
C VAL A 59 18.04 -7.52 -21.02
N ALA A 60 17.54 -7.89 -19.83
CA ALA A 60 18.32 -8.63 -18.84
C ALA A 60 18.74 -10.03 -19.31
N ARG A 61 17.93 -10.69 -20.17
CA ARG A 61 18.31 -11.96 -20.80
C ARG A 61 19.42 -11.80 -21.82
N ARG A 62 19.44 -10.71 -22.60
CA ARG A 62 20.49 -10.42 -23.59
C ARG A 62 21.79 -9.92 -22.98
N ASP A 63 21.72 -9.23 -21.83
CA ASP A 63 22.87 -8.76 -21.07
C ASP A 63 22.76 -9.21 -19.59
N PRO A 64 23.12 -10.47 -19.28
CA PRO A 64 23.00 -11.01 -17.93
C PRO A 64 23.94 -10.35 -16.90
N THR A 65 24.97 -9.66 -17.39
CA THR A 65 25.96 -8.94 -16.57
C THR A 65 25.63 -7.45 -16.41
N GLY A 66 24.66 -6.94 -17.15
CA GLY A 66 24.16 -5.57 -17.04
C GLY A 66 23.40 -5.32 -15.74
N GLY A 67 23.81 -4.32 -14.97
CA GLY A 67 23.13 -3.96 -13.71
C GLY A 67 21.91 -3.05 -13.90
N MET A 68 21.97 -2.11 -14.85
CA MET A 68 20.97 -1.04 -14.97
C MET A 68 19.55 -1.55 -15.30
N ALA A 69 19.45 -2.48 -16.25
CA ALA A 69 18.17 -3.05 -16.66
C ALA A 69 17.51 -3.82 -15.52
N LEU A 70 18.29 -4.60 -14.77
CA LEU A 70 17.83 -5.35 -13.62
C LEU A 70 17.29 -4.44 -12.49
N GLY A 71 18.00 -3.33 -12.19
CA GLY A 71 17.53 -2.37 -11.18
C GLY A 71 16.23 -1.66 -11.59
N THR A 72 16.05 -1.39 -12.89
CA THR A 72 14.80 -0.83 -13.41
C THR A 72 13.67 -1.87 -13.40
N LEU A 73 13.97 -3.11 -13.77
CA LEU A 73 13.02 -4.23 -13.73
C LEU A 73 12.51 -4.47 -12.29
N ALA A 74 13.39 -4.42 -11.30
CA ALA A 74 13.03 -4.55 -9.90
C ALA A 74 11.97 -3.51 -9.47
N LEU A 75 12.13 -2.24 -9.87
CA LEU A 75 11.13 -1.19 -9.59
C LEU A 75 9.79 -1.47 -10.28
N PHE A 76 9.79 -2.02 -11.49
CA PHE A 76 8.54 -2.38 -12.18
C PHE A 76 7.83 -3.56 -11.52
N TYR A 77 8.55 -4.58 -11.06
CA TYR A 77 7.96 -5.67 -10.27
C TYR A 77 7.34 -5.13 -8.97
N MET A 78 8.02 -4.25 -8.22
CA MET A 78 7.45 -3.61 -7.03
C MET A 78 6.20 -2.79 -7.35
N ARG A 79 6.18 -2.11 -8.48
CA ARG A 79 4.99 -1.37 -8.91
C ARG A 79 3.82 -2.32 -9.19
N ARG A 80 4.06 -3.44 -9.90
CA ARG A 80 3.03 -4.43 -10.18
C ARG A 80 2.55 -5.13 -8.90
N ALA A 81 3.45 -5.49 -8.00
CA ALA A 81 3.10 -6.03 -6.70
C ALA A 81 2.13 -5.13 -5.92
N ARG A 82 2.37 -3.81 -5.92
CA ARG A 82 1.47 -2.84 -5.27
C ARG A 82 0.10 -2.73 -5.93
N ALA A 83 0.05 -2.89 -7.26
CA ALA A 83 -1.20 -2.78 -8.02
C ALA A 83 -2.05 -4.04 -7.91
N THR A 84 -1.44 -5.22 -7.82
CA THR A 84 -2.11 -6.53 -7.89
C THR A 84 -2.14 -7.30 -6.57
N GLY A 85 -1.29 -6.91 -5.60
CA GLY A 85 -1.07 -7.69 -4.39
C GLY A 85 -0.27 -8.98 -4.61
N ASP A 86 0.30 -9.21 -5.80
CA ASP A 86 1.09 -10.42 -6.09
C ASP A 86 2.42 -10.42 -5.33
N TYR A 87 2.50 -11.24 -4.28
CA TYR A 87 3.72 -11.41 -3.48
C TYR A 87 4.89 -11.97 -4.29
N GLN A 88 4.64 -12.74 -5.35
CA GLN A 88 5.71 -13.25 -6.21
C GLN A 88 6.47 -12.13 -6.92
N ASP A 89 5.82 -11.01 -7.21
CA ASP A 89 6.50 -9.85 -7.77
C ASP A 89 7.39 -9.12 -6.74
N VAL A 90 7.08 -9.20 -5.45
CA VAL A 90 8.01 -8.75 -4.38
C VAL A 90 9.29 -9.57 -4.43
N LEU A 91 9.18 -10.89 -4.48
CA LEU A 91 10.33 -11.80 -4.54
C LEU A 91 11.14 -11.65 -5.85
N ARG A 92 10.45 -11.45 -6.98
CA ARG A 92 11.10 -11.14 -8.26
C ARG A 92 11.86 -9.82 -8.20
N SER A 93 11.30 -8.81 -7.55
CA SER A 93 11.95 -7.52 -7.33
C SER A 93 13.20 -7.66 -6.49
N GLU A 94 13.14 -8.36 -5.35
CA GLU A 94 14.31 -8.61 -4.51
C GLU A 94 15.41 -9.31 -5.30
N SER A 95 15.08 -10.40 -5.99
CA SER A 95 16.04 -11.17 -6.80
C SER A 95 16.70 -10.30 -7.88
N ALA A 96 15.92 -9.52 -8.62
CA ALA A 96 16.43 -8.63 -9.66
C ALA A 96 17.32 -7.51 -9.08
N ALA A 97 16.91 -6.93 -7.93
CA ALA A 97 17.67 -5.89 -7.25
C ALA A 97 19.01 -6.41 -6.73
N ARG A 98 19.04 -7.58 -6.08
CA ARG A 98 20.28 -8.22 -5.61
C ARG A 98 21.22 -8.54 -6.76
N LYS A 99 20.70 -9.14 -7.85
CA LYS A 99 21.50 -9.42 -9.05
C LYS A 99 22.05 -8.13 -9.68
N SER A 100 21.22 -7.07 -9.72
CA SER A 100 21.65 -5.75 -10.18
C SER A 100 22.81 -5.18 -9.37
N LEU A 101 22.75 -5.30 -8.03
CA LEU A 101 23.79 -4.82 -7.13
C LEU A 101 25.07 -5.66 -7.21
N ASN A 102 24.95 -6.96 -7.39
CA ASN A 102 26.11 -7.84 -7.61
C ASN A 102 26.85 -7.50 -8.91
N ASN A 103 26.10 -7.21 -9.99
CA ASN A 103 26.69 -6.83 -11.27
C ASN A 103 27.25 -5.40 -11.26
N ARG A 104 26.63 -4.51 -10.49
CA ARG A 104 27.01 -3.10 -10.40
C ARG A 104 26.65 -2.54 -9.01
N GLY A 105 27.60 -2.61 -8.09
CA GLY A 105 27.44 -2.08 -6.74
C GLY A 105 27.48 -0.56 -6.64
N ALA A 106 28.35 0.10 -7.43
CA ALA A 106 28.50 1.56 -7.41
C ALA A 106 27.37 2.28 -8.18
N HIS A 107 26.91 3.43 -7.65
CA HIS A 107 25.93 4.33 -8.31
C HIS A 107 24.65 3.61 -8.78
N ASN A 108 24.17 2.63 -8.02
CA ASN A 108 22.99 1.83 -8.33
C ASN A 108 21.85 2.09 -7.35
N THR A 109 21.43 3.35 -7.26
CA THR A 109 20.37 3.83 -6.36
C THR A 109 19.04 3.11 -6.60
N LYS A 110 18.65 2.89 -7.87
CA LYS A 110 17.39 2.21 -8.21
C LYS A 110 17.30 0.80 -7.63
N ALA A 111 18.39 0.02 -7.75
CA ALA A 111 18.39 -1.34 -7.21
C ALA A 111 18.33 -1.34 -5.67
N ARG A 112 19.03 -0.40 -4.99
CA ARG A 112 18.92 -0.25 -3.54
C ARG A 112 17.51 0.14 -3.09
N GLN A 113 16.88 1.09 -3.77
CA GLN A 113 15.49 1.48 -3.47
C GLN A 113 14.52 0.31 -3.66
N ALA A 114 14.66 -0.45 -4.75
CA ALA A 114 13.84 -1.63 -4.99
C ALA A 114 14.08 -2.70 -3.92
N LEU A 115 15.35 -2.94 -3.55
CA LEU A 115 15.70 -3.92 -2.51
C LEU A 115 15.13 -3.52 -1.15
N ALA A 116 15.30 -2.27 -0.73
CA ALA A 116 14.70 -1.79 0.52
C ALA A 116 13.17 -1.94 0.53
N ALA A 117 12.51 -1.60 -0.58
CA ALA A 117 11.06 -1.73 -0.71
C ALA A 117 10.59 -3.20 -0.70
N SER A 118 11.34 -4.13 -1.33
CA SER A 118 11.05 -5.56 -1.29
C SER A 118 11.20 -6.11 0.14
N LEU A 119 12.30 -5.81 0.80
CA LEU A 119 12.57 -6.24 2.18
C LEU A 119 11.52 -5.72 3.16
N LEU A 120 11.05 -4.47 2.99
CA LEU A 120 9.93 -3.92 3.76
C LEU A 120 8.63 -4.71 3.54
N SER A 121 8.33 -5.07 2.28
CA SER A 121 7.15 -5.87 1.94
C SER A 121 7.24 -7.31 2.45
N GLU A 122 8.45 -7.81 2.69
CA GLU A 122 8.75 -9.11 3.29
C GLU A 122 8.82 -9.06 4.82
N HIS A 123 8.59 -7.91 5.44
CA HIS A 123 8.75 -7.65 6.88
C HIS A 123 10.17 -7.89 7.41
N ARG A 124 11.17 -7.85 6.55
CA ARG A 124 12.60 -7.96 6.88
C ARG A 124 13.16 -6.58 7.21
N PHE A 125 12.59 -5.96 8.23
CA PHE A 125 12.84 -4.55 8.57
C PHE A 125 14.31 -4.27 8.93
N GLY A 126 14.99 -5.19 9.64
CA GLY A 126 16.41 -5.04 9.97
C GLY A 126 17.31 -4.98 8.72
N ASP A 127 17.06 -5.87 7.75
CA ASP A 127 17.79 -5.87 6.48
C ASP A 127 17.48 -4.60 5.67
N ALA A 128 16.22 -4.18 5.65
CA ALA A 128 15.78 -2.97 4.97
C ALA A 128 16.42 -1.71 5.57
N LEU A 129 16.59 -1.66 6.90
CA LEU A 129 17.22 -0.53 7.60
C LEU A 129 18.65 -0.30 7.12
N GLY A 130 19.45 -1.36 7.02
CA GLY A 130 20.83 -1.24 6.53
C GLY A 130 20.92 -0.69 5.10
N ILE A 131 20.01 -1.10 4.21
CA ILE A 131 19.97 -0.57 2.83
C ILE A 131 19.49 0.89 2.80
N ALA A 132 18.52 1.27 3.63
CA ALA A 132 18.03 2.65 3.71
C ALA A 132 19.09 3.59 4.29
N GLN A 133 19.85 3.15 5.29
CA GLN A 133 20.99 3.89 5.86
C GLN A 133 22.08 4.10 4.80
N ASP A 134 22.50 3.05 4.07
CA ASP A 134 23.47 3.19 2.95
C ASP A 134 22.99 4.20 1.89
N LEU A 135 21.70 4.20 1.54
CA LEU A 135 21.12 5.21 0.64
C LEU A 135 21.21 6.62 1.21
N SER A 136 20.88 6.79 2.49
CA SER A 136 20.90 8.09 3.17
C SER A 136 22.33 8.65 3.33
N GLU A 137 23.30 7.80 3.60
CA GLU A 137 24.71 8.17 3.70
C GLU A 137 25.30 8.60 2.35
N ARG A 138 24.92 7.92 1.25
CA ARG A 138 25.38 8.23 -0.12
C ARG A 138 24.81 9.57 -0.64
N ASP A 139 23.64 9.96 -0.18
CA ASP A 139 23.00 11.22 -0.53
C ASP A 139 22.29 11.80 0.70
N ALA A 140 23.11 12.36 1.59
CA ALA A 140 22.64 12.95 2.84
C ALA A 140 21.72 14.18 2.63
N SER A 141 21.71 14.77 1.43
CA SER A 141 20.81 15.87 1.10
C SER A 141 19.38 15.40 0.78
N ASN A 142 19.21 14.12 0.44
CA ASN A 142 17.94 13.55 0.02
C ASN A 142 17.01 13.28 1.22
N ALA A 143 16.02 14.14 1.39
CA ALA A 143 15.05 14.02 2.47
C ALA A 143 14.23 12.71 2.41
N ALA A 144 13.94 12.19 1.20
CA ALA A 144 13.19 10.94 1.04
C ALA A 144 13.97 9.72 1.58
N PHE A 145 15.29 9.69 1.46
CA PHE A 145 16.12 8.61 2.02
C PHE A 145 16.14 8.67 3.54
N ARG A 146 16.34 9.86 4.14
CA ARG A 146 16.26 10.03 5.59
C ARG A 146 14.87 9.68 6.15
N ALA A 147 13.80 10.07 5.44
CA ALA A 147 12.44 9.72 5.82
C ALA A 147 12.19 8.21 5.75
N SER A 148 12.82 7.51 4.79
CA SER A 148 12.74 6.04 4.70
C SER A 148 13.45 5.36 5.87
N VAL A 149 14.58 5.89 6.34
CA VAL A 149 15.23 5.40 7.57
C VAL A 149 14.28 5.53 8.76
N GLY A 150 13.66 6.71 8.94
CA GLY A 150 12.69 6.93 10.02
C GLY A 150 11.46 6.02 9.94
N GLU A 151 10.95 5.75 8.74
CA GLU A 151 9.85 4.80 8.51
C GLU A 151 10.22 3.38 8.98
N ILE A 152 11.41 2.90 8.64
CA ILE A 152 11.84 1.55 9.01
C ILE A 152 12.13 1.46 10.52
N GLN A 153 12.75 2.49 11.10
CA GLN A 153 12.95 2.59 12.56
C GLN A 153 11.61 2.56 13.30
N MET A 154 10.60 3.26 12.79
CA MET A 154 9.23 3.26 13.32
C MET A 154 8.61 1.84 13.29
N GLU A 155 8.75 1.11 12.18
CA GLU A 155 8.24 -0.26 12.03
C GLU A 155 8.99 -1.28 12.92
N LEU A 156 10.25 -1.01 13.28
CA LEU A 156 11.01 -1.80 14.24
C LEU A 156 10.67 -1.50 15.71
N GLY A 157 9.94 -0.41 15.98
CA GLY A 157 9.69 0.09 17.33
C GLY A 157 10.86 0.93 17.91
N HIS A 158 11.86 1.29 17.10
CA HIS A 158 12.95 2.18 17.48
C HIS A 158 12.49 3.64 17.44
N TYR A 159 11.54 3.99 18.32
CA TYR A 159 10.79 5.25 18.25
C TYR A 159 11.61 6.50 18.52
N ASP A 160 12.65 6.43 19.33
CA ASP A 160 13.53 7.57 19.57
C ASP A 160 14.40 7.88 18.36
N ASP A 161 14.93 6.85 17.69
CA ASP A 161 15.66 6.98 16.44
C ASP A 161 14.75 7.50 15.31
N ALA A 162 13.52 6.94 15.22
CA ALA A 162 12.52 7.40 14.25
C ALA A 162 12.18 8.88 14.46
N ARG A 163 12.02 9.32 15.72
CA ARG A 163 11.79 10.73 16.07
C ARG A 163 12.91 11.61 15.56
N ALA A 164 14.18 11.23 15.77
CA ALA A 164 15.34 11.99 15.31
C ALA A 164 15.39 12.05 13.77
N SER A 165 15.14 10.92 13.10
CA SER A 165 15.11 10.84 11.64
C SER A 165 14.01 11.74 11.05
N PHE A 166 12.78 11.67 11.57
CA PHE A 166 11.66 12.50 11.09
C PHE A 166 11.84 13.98 11.44
N ALA A 167 12.44 14.32 12.57
CA ALA A 167 12.77 15.71 12.89
C ALA A 167 13.70 16.33 11.84
N SER A 168 14.67 15.55 11.31
CA SER A 168 15.60 16.01 10.27
C SER A 168 14.96 16.36 8.94
N VAL A 169 13.72 15.92 8.70
CA VAL A 169 12.95 16.13 7.46
C VAL A 169 11.62 16.84 7.67
N SER A 170 11.35 17.34 8.86
CA SER A 170 10.08 17.96 9.25
C SER A 170 9.67 19.17 8.40
N GLY A 171 10.62 19.85 7.77
CA GLY A 171 10.37 20.95 6.82
C GLY A 171 9.95 20.52 5.42
N ASN A 172 10.03 19.24 5.08
CA ASN A 172 9.78 18.72 3.71
C ASN A 172 8.32 18.27 3.49
N THR A 173 7.35 18.99 4.04
CA THR A 173 5.92 18.61 4.05
C THR A 173 5.23 18.67 2.67
N SER A 174 5.86 19.28 1.67
CA SER A 174 5.37 19.30 0.27
C SER A 174 5.95 18.18 -0.60
N ASP A 175 6.96 17.45 -0.11
CA ASP A 175 7.55 16.32 -0.82
C ASP A 175 6.66 15.08 -0.66
N LEU A 176 6.11 14.59 -1.76
CA LEU A 176 5.22 13.41 -1.78
C LEU A 176 5.90 12.11 -1.33
N SER A 177 7.23 12.08 -1.28
CA SER A 177 7.99 10.96 -0.72
C SER A 177 8.24 11.09 0.78
N VAL A 178 8.04 12.27 1.37
CA VAL A 178 8.30 12.56 2.79
C VAL A 178 6.99 12.77 3.56
N ALA A 179 6.09 13.58 3.04
CA ALA A 179 4.86 13.97 3.73
C ALA A 179 3.99 12.78 4.21
N PRO A 180 3.78 11.69 3.43
CA PRO A 180 3.04 10.53 3.91
C PRO A 180 3.71 9.80 5.08
N ARG A 181 5.05 9.79 5.11
CA ARG A 181 5.82 9.20 6.22
C ARG A 181 5.71 10.03 7.49
N LEU A 182 5.80 11.36 7.36
CA LEU A 182 5.54 12.29 8.46
C LEU A 182 4.09 12.16 8.98
N ALA A 183 3.13 11.96 8.07
CA ALA A 183 1.74 11.72 8.43
C ALA A 183 1.59 10.41 9.22
N ARG A 184 2.22 9.34 8.77
CA ARG A 184 2.21 8.05 9.49
C ARG A 184 2.85 8.16 10.88
N TRP A 185 3.95 8.89 10.99
CA TRP A 185 4.59 9.15 12.27
C TRP A 185 3.67 9.96 13.21
N ALA A 186 3.03 11.01 12.72
CA ALA A 186 2.07 11.80 13.50
C ALA A 186 0.85 10.97 13.93
N GLU A 187 0.33 10.11 13.05
CA GLU A 187 -0.75 9.15 13.36
C GLU A 187 -0.36 8.24 14.53
N LEU A 188 0.82 7.65 14.46
CA LEU A 188 1.31 6.72 15.47
C LEU A 188 1.49 7.40 16.83
N GLN A 189 1.86 8.68 16.84
CA GLN A 189 2.00 9.50 18.05
C GLN A 189 0.66 10.04 18.60
N GLY A 190 -0.48 9.56 18.11
CA GLY A 190 -1.78 10.00 18.59
C GLY A 190 -2.22 11.38 18.06
N HIS A 191 -1.64 11.84 16.93
CA HIS A 191 -1.97 13.12 16.31
C HIS A 191 -2.66 12.95 14.93
N PRO A 192 -3.83 12.26 14.85
CA PRO A 192 -4.47 11.95 13.58
C PRO A 192 -4.91 13.19 12.79
N ASP A 193 -5.21 14.31 13.47
CA ASP A 193 -5.54 15.57 12.77
C ASP A 193 -4.32 16.16 12.05
N SER A 194 -3.13 16.05 12.60
CA SER A 194 -1.90 16.50 11.95
C SER A 194 -1.56 15.59 10.77
N ALA A 195 -1.71 14.28 10.96
CA ALA A 195 -1.55 13.28 9.90
C ALA A 195 -2.51 13.55 8.73
N TYR A 196 -3.79 13.81 9.04
CA TYR A 196 -4.82 14.13 8.05
C TYR A 196 -4.47 15.38 7.23
N ARG A 197 -4.01 16.47 7.88
CA ARG A 197 -3.62 17.70 7.18
C ARG A 197 -2.47 17.45 6.20
N LEU A 198 -1.45 16.70 6.59
CA LEU A 198 -0.31 16.34 5.73
C LEU A 198 -0.74 15.50 4.52
N MET A 199 -1.57 14.48 4.76
CA MET A 199 -2.09 13.62 3.69
C MET A 199 -3.00 14.38 2.74
N ASN A 200 -3.90 15.25 3.28
CA ASN A 200 -4.80 16.06 2.47
C ASN A 200 -4.03 17.04 1.56
N ALA A 201 -3.01 17.71 2.10
CA ALA A 201 -2.16 18.59 1.30
C ALA A 201 -1.46 17.83 0.16
N SER A 202 -0.98 16.62 0.44
CA SER A 202 -0.36 15.74 -0.56
C SER A 202 -1.36 15.29 -1.63
N LEU A 203 -2.58 14.91 -1.25
CA LEU A 203 -3.65 14.52 -2.16
C LEU A 203 -4.06 15.67 -3.07
N LEU A 204 -4.29 16.86 -2.52
CA LEU A 204 -4.65 18.06 -3.28
C LEU A 204 -3.58 18.44 -4.31
N ALA A 205 -2.31 18.16 -4.03
CA ALA A 205 -1.22 18.39 -4.96
C ALA A 205 -1.24 17.47 -6.19
N ILE A 206 -1.98 16.37 -6.17
CA ILE A 206 -1.95 15.34 -7.24
C ILE A 206 -3.32 14.96 -7.81
N VAL A 207 -4.43 15.23 -7.10
CA VAL A 207 -5.76 14.67 -7.44
C VAL A 207 -6.21 15.04 -8.86
N ASP A 208 -5.95 16.26 -9.29
CA ASP A 208 -6.34 16.76 -10.62
C ASP A 208 -5.26 16.55 -11.69
N LYS A 209 -4.11 15.94 -11.36
CA LYS A 209 -3.02 15.74 -12.31
C LYS A 209 -3.25 14.45 -13.12
N PRO A 210 -3.43 14.55 -14.46
CA PRO A 210 -3.70 13.40 -15.31
C PRO A 210 -2.49 12.45 -15.44
N GLU A 211 -1.26 12.98 -15.25
CA GLU A 211 -0.03 12.19 -15.29
C GLU A 211 0.19 11.33 -14.05
N VAL A 212 -0.51 11.59 -12.94
CA VAL A 212 -0.43 10.76 -11.73
C VAL A 212 -1.30 9.53 -11.90
N PRO A 213 -0.73 8.33 -11.73
CA PRO A 213 -1.47 7.08 -11.85
C PRO A 213 -2.69 6.98 -10.94
N ALA A 214 -3.77 6.38 -11.43
CA ALA A 214 -5.02 6.21 -10.68
C ALA A 214 -4.81 5.44 -9.37
N GLU A 215 -3.98 4.39 -9.40
CA GLU A 215 -3.63 3.59 -8.22
C GLU A 215 -2.91 4.40 -7.14
N GLN A 216 -2.14 5.43 -7.53
CA GLN A 216 -1.50 6.32 -6.56
C GLN A 216 -2.52 7.27 -5.93
N LYS A 217 -3.44 7.83 -6.71
CA LYS A 217 -4.54 8.66 -6.18
C LYS A 217 -5.43 7.86 -5.24
N ALA A 218 -5.78 6.63 -5.63
CA ALA A 218 -6.55 5.68 -4.83
C ALA A 218 -5.86 5.38 -3.48
N TRP A 219 -4.55 5.21 -3.48
CA TRP A 219 -3.79 5.01 -2.25
C TRP A 219 -3.87 6.22 -1.29
N PHE A 220 -3.80 7.45 -1.81
CA PHE A 220 -3.98 8.63 -0.96
C PHE A 220 -5.39 8.68 -0.36
N TRP A 221 -6.43 8.39 -1.14
CA TRP A 221 -7.80 8.31 -0.63
C TRP A 221 -7.97 7.20 0.42
N LEU A 222 -7.33 6.03 0.22
CA LEU A 222 -7.30 4.97 1.23
C LEU A 222 -6.74 5.50 2.56
N ARG A 223 -5.56 6.15 2.51
CA ARG A 223 -4.93 6.69 3.72
C ARG A 223 -5.74 7.81 4.37
N MET A 224 -6.44 8.63 3.57
CA MET A 224 -7.38 9.63 4.10
C MET A 224 -8.52 8.98 4.87
N GLY A 225 -9.15 7.96 4.31
CA GLY A 225 -10.21 7.19 4.99
C GLY A 225 -9.72 6.52 6.27
N ASP A 226 -8.53 5.89 6.25
CA ASP A 226 -7.93 5.30 7.46
C ASP A 226 -7.74 6.35 8.57
N LEU A 227 -7.28 7.56 8.21
CA LEU A 227 -7.12 8.66 9.17
C LEU A 227 -8.46 9.20 9.69
N GLN A 228 -9.52 9.14 8.89
CA GLN A 228 -10.87 9.47 9.40
C GLN A 228 -11.31 8.45 10.48
N LEU A 229 -11.01 7.15 10.28
CA LEU A 229 -11.28 6.15 11.34
C LEU A 229 -10.52 6.46 12.63
N ARG A 230 -9.25 6.88 12.54
CA ARG A 230 -8.46 7.32 13.71
C ARG A 230 -9.03 8.56 14.43
N ARG A 231 -9.91 9.28 13.74
CA ARG A 231 -10.60 10.48 14.24
C ARG A 231 -12.04 10.17 14.69
N GLY A 232 -12.48 8.91 14.63
CA GLY A 232 -13.84 8.49 14.92
C GLY A 232 -14.87 8.92 13.87
N ARG A 233 -14.44 9.26 12.65
CA ARG A 233 -15.28 9.81 11.57
C ARG A 233 -15.58 8.74 10.52
N ILE A 234 -16.44 7.81 10.87
CA ILE A 234 -16.68 6.60 10.07
C ILE A 234 -17.37 6.90 8.73
N ASP A 235 -18.29 7.86 8.69
CA ASP A 235 -18.99 8.21 7.44
C ASP A 235 -18.07 8.96 6.47
N GLU A 236 -17.21 9.83 6.99
CA GLU A 236 -16.19 10.49 6.19
C GLU A 236 -15.15 9.48 5.68
N ALA A 237 -14.80 8.45 6.47
CA ALA A 237 -13.94 7.36 6.01
C ALA A 237 -14.57 6.62 4.83
N ALA A 238 -15.85 6.26 4.91
CA ALA A 238 -16.59 5.65 3.81
C ALA A 238 -16.57 6.52 2.54
N SER A 239 -16.80 7.84 2.71
CA SER A 239 -16.75 8.80 1.61
C SER A 239 -15.40 8.87 0.94
N ASP A 240 -14.31 8.90 1.73
CA ASP A 240 -12.94 8.94 1.18
C ASP A 240 -12.58 7.63 0.47
N TYR A 241 -12.96 6.46 1.00
CA TYR A 241 -12.78 5.17 0.32
C TYR A 241 -13.57 5.11 -1.00
N GLN A 242 -14.80 5.62 -1.05
CA GLN A 242 -15.60 5.68 -2.27
C GLN A 242 -14.98 6.59 -3.33
N ARG A 243 -14.39 7.74 -2.94
CA ARG A 243 -13.64 8.61 -3.85
C ARG A 243 -12.42 7.89 -4.42
N GLY A 244 -11.73 7.10 -3.60
CA GLY A 244 -10.64 6.25 -4.04
C GLY A 244 -11.10 5.21 -5.07
N LEU A 245 -12.22 4.54 -4.83
CA LEU A 245 -12.82 3.59 -5.77
C LEU A 245 -13.32 4.26 -7.05
N ALA A 246 -13.77 5.51 -6.98
CA ALA A 246 -14.09 6.28 -8.19
C ALA A 246 -12.85 6.60 -9.04
N ALA A 247 -11.68 6.77 -8.42
CA ALA A 247 -10.41 6.95 -9.12
C ALA A 247 -9.85 5.63 -9.67
N HIS A 248 -10.01 4.52 -8.94
CA HIS A 248 -9.54 3.18 -9.30
C HIS A 248 -10.50 2.12 -8.77
N THR A 249 -11.42 1.65 -9.62
CA THR A 249 -12.60 0.85 -9.23
C THR A 249 -12.27 -0.52 -8.65
N ASP A 250 -11.12 -1.09 -9.02
CA ASP A 250 -10.68 -2.42 -8.64
C ASP A 250 -9.44 -2.40 -7.71
N ASP A 251 -9.26 -1.30 -6.97
CA ASP A 251 -8.21 -1.26 -5.93
C ASP A 251 -8.60 -2.19 -4.77
N TYR A 252 -7.93 -3.34 -4.69
CA TYR A 252 -8.25 -4.38 -3.71
C TYR A 252 -8.15 -3.89 -2.26
N ARG A 253 -7.27 -2.93 -1.98
CA ARG A 253 -7.08 -2.37 -0.63
C ARG A 253 -8.27 -1.51 -0.22
N LEU A 254 -8.80 -0.69 -1.13
CA LEU A 254 -10.01 0.11 -0.92
C LEU A 254 -11.24 -0.78 -0.80
N LEU A 255 -11.34 -1.82 -1.62
CA LEU A 255 -12.42 -2.82 -1.52
C LEU A 255 -12.37 -3.54 -0.17
N SER A 256 -11.19 -3.95 0.29
CA SER A 256 -10.97 -4.54 1.62
C SER A 256 -11.33 -3.57 2.75
N ALA A 257 -10.93 -2.28 2.63
CA ALA A 257 -11.26 -1.25 3.60
C ALA A 257 -12.78 -1.02 3.70
N MET A 258 -13.49 -1.01 2.56
CA MET A 258 -14.96 -0.95 2.54
C MET A 258 -15.59 -2.21 3.14
N ALA A 259 -15.08 -3.40 2.82
CA ALA A 259 -15.56 -4.64 3.42
C ALA A 259 -15.43 -4.62 4.95
N LYS A 260 -14.28 -4.18 5.46
CA LYS A 260 -14.03 -4.02 6.90
C LYS A 260 -14.99 -3.01 7.54
N LEU A 261 -15.20 -1.86 6.89
CA LEU A 261 -16.07 -0.81 7.40
C LEU A 261 -17.52 -1.27 7.44
N GLU A 262 -18.02 -1.93 6.39
CA GLU A 262 -19.38 -2.45 6.34
C GLU A 262 -19.58 -3.65 7.30
N GLY A 263 -18.55 -4.47 7.49
CA GLY A 263 -18.54 -5.49 8.55
C GLY A 263 -18.68 -4.86 9.94
N ALA A 264 -17.92 -3.80 10.24
CA ALA A 264 -18.03 -3.07 11.50
C ALA A 264 -19.43 -2.45 11.71
N ARG A 265 -20.12 -2.07 10.62
CA ARG A 265 -21.52 -1.59 10.65
C ARG A 265 -22.56 -2.71 10.71
N HIS A 266 -22.14 -3.96 10.78
CA HIS A 266 -22.98 -5.16 10.70
C HIS A 266 -23.75 -5.31 9.38
N ASN A 267 -23.30 -4.65 8.32
CA ASN A 267 -23.84 -4.76 6.97
C ASN A 267 -23.18 -5.95 6.23
N TRP A 268 -23.32 -7.15 6.80
CA TRP A 268 -22.59 -8.35 6.41
C TRP A 268 -22.64 -8.69 4.93
N LYS A 269 -23.81 -8.56 4.28
CA LYS A 269 -23.96 -8.82 2.84
C LYS A 269 -23.12 -7.84 2.01
N THR A 270 -23.15 -6.55 2.36
CA THR A 270 -22.36 -5.53 1.68
C THR A 270 -20.86 -5.73 1.92
N ALA A 271 -20.49 -6.16 3.14
CA ALA A 271 -19.10 -6.52 3.45
C ALA A 271 -18.61 -7.68 2.57
N ILE A 272 -19.45 -8.70 2.36
CA ILE A 272 -19.14 -9.83 1.46
C ILE A 272 -19.00 -9.35 0.01
N ASP A 273 -19.93 -8.52 -0.50
CA ASP A 273 -19.88 -8.01 -1.88
C ASP A 273 -18.56 -7.25 -2.17
N TYR A 274 -18.12 -6.40 -1.25
CA TYR A 274 -16.83 -5.73 -1.34
C TYR A 274 -15.66 -6.72 -1.20
N GLY A 275 -15.76 -7.69 -0.30
CA GLY A 275 -14.78 -8.73 -0.08
C GLY A 275 -14.56 -9.60 -1.33
N GLU A 276 -15.63 -10.06 -1.97
CA GLU A 276 -15.57 -10.85 -3.21
C GLU A 276 -14.85 -10.09 -4.33
N ARG A 277 -15.17 -8.81 -4.50
CA ARG A 277 -14.46 -7.96 -5.46
C ARG A 277 -12.99 -7.78 -5.12
N SER A 278 -12.64 -7.64 -3.84
CA SER A 278 -11.26 -7.53 -3.38
C SER A 278 -10.47 -8.81 -3.67
N VAL A 279 -10.99 -9.97 -3.28
CA VAL A 279 -10.29 -11.25 -3.45
C VAL A 279 -10.21 -11.69 -4.91
N ALA A 280 -11.09 -11.18 -5.78
CA ALA A 280 -10.96 -11.39 -7.23
C ALA A 280 -9.69 -10.74 -7.81
N VAL A 281 -9.15 -9.70 -7.15
CA VAL A 281 -7.90 -9.03 -7.54
C VAL A 281 -6.71 -9.56 -6.74
N SER A 282 -6.86 -9.69 -5.42
CA SER A 282 -5.78 -10.11 -4.53
C SER A 282 -6.31 -10.96 -3.38
N PHE A 283 -5.67 -12.12 -3.19
CA PHE A 283 -5.97 -13.05 -2.09
C PHE A 283 -5.36 -12.53 -0.77
N ASP A 284 -5.85 -11.35 -0.34
CA ASP A 284 -5.39 -10.69 0.88
C ASP A 284 -5.94 -11.39 2.14
N PRO A 285 -5.07 -11.82 3.08
CA PRO A 285 -5.50 -12.51 4.29
C PRO A 285 -6.51 -11.73 5.13
N ALA A 286 -6.35 -10.40 5.26
CA ALA A 286 -7.25 -9.59 6.06
C ALA A 286 -8.67 -9.59 5.48
N THR A 287 -8.81 -9.50 4.16
CA THR A 287 -10.10 -9.57 3.47
C THR A 287 -10.77 -10.92 3.65
N LEU A 288 -9.99 -12.02 3.56
CA LEU A 288 -10.52 -13.38 3.76
C LEU A 288 -11.05 -13.58 5.19
N GLY A 289 -10.37 -13.01 6.21
CA GLY A 289 -10.87 -13.00 7.60
C GLY A 289 -12.19 -12.26 7.74
N ILE A 290 -12.30 -11.05 7.17
CA ILE A 290 -13.55 -10.27 7.17
C ILE A 290 -14.71 -11.05 6.53
N MET A 291 -14.44 -11.77 5.43
CA MET A 291 -15.46 -12.59 4.77
C MET A 291 -15.86 -13.79 5.63
N SER A 292 -14.91 -14.44 6.29
CA SER A 292 -15.20 -15.51 7.27
C SER A 292 -16.14 -15.02 8.37
N ASP A 293 -15.82 -13.90 9.01
CA ASP A 293 -16.63 -13.30 10.07
C ASP A 293 -18.02 -12.90 9.58
N SER A 294 -18.11 -12.34 8.37
CA SER A 294 -19.37 -11.91 7.77
C SER A 294 -20.29 -13.10 7.48
N TYR A 295 -19.75 -14.21 6.94
CA TYR A 295 -20.55 -15.44 6.73
C TYR A 295 -20.95 -16.09 8.05
N LEU A 296 -20.06 -16.09 9.06
CA LEU A 296 -20.39 -16.59 10.39
C LEU A 296 -21.56 -15.79 11.00
N ALA A 297 -21.54 -14.47 10.91
CA ALA A 297 -22.60 -13.61 11.41
C ALA A 297 -23.93 -13.82 10.69
N LEU A 298 -23.90 -14.24 9.41
CA LEU A 298 -25.11 -14.62 8.65
C LEU A 298 -25.58 -16.06 8.93
N GLY A 299 -24.87 -16.82 9.77
CA GLY A 299 -25.19 -18.22 10.11
C GLY A 299 -24.68 -19.24 9.09
N ASP A 300 -23.89 -18.86 8.10
CA ASP A 300 -23.29 -19.76 7.12
C ASP A 300 -21.89 -20.22 7.59
N SER A 301 -21.88 -21.14 8.56
CA SER A 301 -20.64 -21.65 9.15
C SER A 301 -19.77 -22.42 8.13
N ALA A 302 -20.36 -23.00 7.07
CA ALA A 302 -19.62 -23.73 6.07
C ALA A 302 -18.75 -22.79 5.24
N LYS A 303 -19.33 -21.69 4.75
CA LYS A 303 -18.59 -20.64 4.05
C LYS A 303 -17.60 -19.91 4.96
N ALA A 304 -17.98 -19.64 6.21
CA ALA A 304 -17.06 -19.05 7.17
C ALA A 304 -15.76 -19.87 7.30
N GLU A 305 -15.88 -21.20 7.45
CA GLU A 305 -14.71 -22.08 7.54
C GLU A 305 -13.93 -22.18 6.23
N GLU A 306 -14.60 -22.15 5.07
CA GLU A 306 -13.95 -22.08 3.75
C GLU A 306 -13.04 -20.85 3.64
N TYR A 307 -13.52 -19.66 4.03
CA TYR A 307 -12.74 -18.42 4.00
C TYR A 307 -11.65 -18.39 5.08
N ALA A 308 -11.90 -18.93 6.26
CA ALA A 308 -10.86 -19.10 7.29
C ALA A 308 -9.71 -19.99 6.80
N HIS A 309 -10.03 -21.10 6.12
CA HIS A 309 -9.02 -21.96 5.51
C HIS A 309 -8.29 -21.27 4.35
N ALA A 310 -9.00 -20.52 3.51
CA ALA A 310 -8.38 -19.72 2.44
C ALA A 310 -7.40 -18.68 3.00
N MET A 311 -7.74 -18.03 4.14
CA MET A 311 -6.84 -17.14 4.88
C MET A 311 -5.58 -17.87 5.35
N GLU A 312 -5.70 -19.05 5.93
CA GLU A 312 -4.54 -19.86 6.35
C GLU A 312 -3.63 -20.21 5.19
N VAL A 313 -4.20 -20.60 4.03
CA VAL A 313 -3.44 -20.88 2.81
C VAL A 313 -2.74 -19.63 2.28
N ALA A 314 -3.40 -18.49 2.29
CA ALA A 314 -2.81 -17.22 1.85
C ALA A 314 -1.61 -16.82 2.71
N VAL A 315 -1.73 -16.94 4.05
CA VAL A 315 -0.66 -16.69 5.01
C VAL A 315 0.51 -17.66 4.82
N SER A 316 0.26 -18.94 4.60
CA SER A 316 1.32 -19.95 4.42
C SER A 316 2.19 -19.72 3.19
N LYS A 317 1.66 -19.05 2.15
CA LYS A 317 2.41 -18.66 0.96
C LYS A 317 3.35 -17.47 1.18
N GLN A 318 3.18 -16.75 2.28
CA GLN A 318 3.95 -15.58 2.66
C GLN A 318 4.68 -15.85 3.99
N ALA A 319 5.31 -17.00 4.11
CA ALA A 319 5.84 -17.53 5.38
C ALA A 319 6.87 -16.63 6.08
N THR A 320 7.49 -15.69 5.36
CA THR A 320 8.43 -14.71 5.93
C THR A 320 7.74 -13.44 6.44
N ALA A 321 6.47 -13.22 6.08
CA ALA A 321 5.74 -12.04 6.50
C ALA A 321 4.99 -12.31 7.82
N TYR A 322 5.08 -11.36 8.76
CA TYR A 322 4.22 -11.38 9.94
C TYR A 322 2.78 -11.01 9.57
N HIS A 323 1.88 -11.87 9.95
CA HIS A 323 0.47 -11.70 9.64
C HIS A 323 -0.34 -11.34 10.90
N ARG A 324 -0.25 -10.07 11.33
CA ARG A 324 -1.05 -9.56 12.44
C ARG A 324 -2.54 -9.89 12.29
N ALA A 325 -3.08 -9.72 11.08
CA ALA A 325 -4.49 -10.04 10.81
C ALA A 325 -4.83 -11.51 11.09
N TRP A 326 -3.94 -12.45 10.72
CA TRP A 326 -4.12 -13.86 11.01
C TRP A 326 -4.03 -14.17 12.50
N SER A 327 -3.06 -13.57 13.18
CA SER A 327 -2.89 -13.75 14.64
C SER A 327 -4.11 -13.26 15.40
N LEU A 328 -4.62 -12.07 15.09
CA LEU A 328 -5.83 -11.54 15.71
C LEU A 328 -7.06 -12.41 15.39
N PHE A 329 -7.24 -12.79 14.12
CA PHE A 329 -8.32 -13.70 13.73
C PHE A 329 -8.32 -14.99 14.54
N LEU A 330 -7.16 -15.64 14.72
CA LEU A 330 -7.05 -16.84 15.53
C LEU A 330 -7.40 -16.60 17.00
N LEU A 331 -6.94 -15.48 17.58
CA LEU A 331 -7.20 -15.13 18.97
C LEU A 331 -8.68 -14.80 19.20
N ASP A 332 -9.30 -14.04 18.32
CA ASP A 332 -10.69 -13.63 18.40
C ASP A 332 -11.64 -14.85 18.30
N HIS A 333 -11.21 -15.90 17.60
CA HIS A 333 -11.92 -17.19 17.51
C HIS A 333 -11.44 -18.26 18.51
N GLY A 334 -10.59 -17.92 19.47
CA GLY A 334 -10.06 -18.86 20.47
C GLY A 334 -9.24 -20.02 19.87
N ARG A 335 -8.70 -19.84 18.65
CA ARG A 335 -7.96 -20.88 17.91
C ARG A 335 -6.46 -20.71 18.08
N ARG A 336 -5.74 -21.82 18.28
CA ARG A 336 -4.26 -21.89 18.31
C ARG A 336 -3.58 -20.84 19.21
N VAL A 337 -4.22 -20.43 20.30
CA VAL A 337 -3.76 -19.35 21.19
C VAL A 337 -2.29 -19.52 21.63
N ARG A 338 -1.88 -20.75 22.01
CA ARG A 338 -0.48 -21.01 22.42
C ARG A 338 0.52 -20.85 21.28
N GLU A 339 0.15 -21.24 20.06
CA GLU A 339 1.00 -21.07 18.87
C GLU A 339 1.16 -19.60 18.55
N VAL A 340 0.06 -18.85 18.54
CA VAL A 340 0.08 -17.40 18.30
C VAL A 340 0.95 -16.67 19.33
N LEU A 341 0.77 -17.00 20.62
CA LEU A 341 1.58 -16.40 21.68
C LEU A 341 3.07 -16.66 21.49
N SER A 342 3.44 -17.92 21.19
CA SER A 342 4.86 -18.28 20.97
C SER A 342 5.47 -17.51 19.79
N LYS A 343 4.77 -17.46 18.65
CA LYS A 343 5.25 -16.75 17.45
C LYS A 343 5.31 -15.24 17.66
N ALA A 344 4.30 -14.65 18.29
CA ALA A 344 4.27 -13.22 18.57
C ALA A 344 5.39 -12.81 19.54
N GLN A 345 5.70 -13.62 20.54
CA GLN A 345 6.82 -13.38 21.45
C GLN A 345 8.18 -13.52 20.75
N GLU A 346 8.33 -14.48 19.83
CA GLU A 346 9.55 -14.63 19.02
C GLU A 346 9.76 -13.39 18.13
N GLU A 347 8.71 -12.93 17.47
CA GLU A 347 8.79 -11.76 16.59
C GLU A 347 9.10 -10.46 17.36
N LEU A 348 8.56 -10.32 18.57
CA LEU A 348 8.82 -9.18 19.43
C LEU A 348 10.31 -9.04 19.82
N GLN A 349 11.13 -10.09 19.67
CA GLN A 349 12.58 -9.99 19.87
C GLN A 349 13.28 -9.13 18.82
N THR A 350 12.72 -9.06 17.62
CA THR A 350 13.31 -8.30 16.50
C THR A 350 12.50 -7.07 16.10
N ARG A 351 11.22 -7.01 16.49
CA ARG A 351 10.29 -5.94 16.13
C ARG A 351 9.43 -5.57 17.33
N GLN A 352 9.80 -4.50 18.00
CA GLN A 352 9.18 -4.05 19.26
C GLN A 352 8.19 -2.88 19.05
N ASP A 353 7.40 -2.95 17.97
CA ASP A 353 6.39 -1.93 17.70
C ASP A 353 5.11 -2.13 18.52
N ILE A 354 4.30 -1.07 18.62
CA ILE A 354 3.07 -1.07 19.42
C ILE A 354 2.08 -2.17 19.02
N TYR A 355 2.02 -2.53 17.75
CA TYR A 355 1.11 -3.56 17.26
C TYR A 355 1.63 -4.98 17.52
N GLY A 356 2.94 -5.17 17.58
CA GLY A 356 3.55 -6.41 18.07
C GLY A 356 3.24 -6.64 19.55
N TYR A 357 3.40 -5.60 20.37
CA TYR A 357 2.99 -5.65 21.80
C TYR A 357 1.50 -5.90 21.95
N ASP A 358 0.64 -5.31 21.13
CA ASP A 358 -0.81 -5.55 21.14
C ASP A 358 -1.16 -7.03 20.92
N VAL A 359 -0.58 -7.67 19.90
CA VAL A 359 -0.83 -9.11 19.64
C VAL A 359 -0.35 -9.98 20.80
N VAL A 360 0.82 -9.70 21.39
CA VAL A 360 1.31 -10.46 22.55
C VAL A 360 0.39 -10.26 23.75
N ALA A 361 -0.05 -9.03 24.02
CA ALA A 361 -0.98 -8.72 25.11
C ALA A 361 -2.32 -9.45 24.92
N TRP A 362 -2.88 -9.42 23.71
CA TRP A 362 -4.13 -10.10 23.40
C TRP A 362 -4.00 -11.63 23.50
N ALA A 363 -2.89 -12.21 23.04
CA ALA A 363 -2.60 -13.63 23.18
C ALA A 363 -2.40 -14.08 24.64
N LEU A 364 -1.78 -13.24 25.47
CA LEU A 364 -1.65 -13.46 26.91
C LEU A 364 -3.02 -13.45 27.58
N HIS A 365 -3.87 -12.48 27.25
CA HIS A 365 -5.25 -12.40 27.73
C HIS A 365 -6.05 -13.65 27.34
N ALA A 366 -6.04 -14.05 26.08
CA ALA A 366 -6.68 -15.28 25.60
C ALA A 366 -6.12 -16.56 26.27
N SER A 367 -4.93 -16.49 26.88
CA SER A 367 -4.33 -17.57 27.67
C SER A 367 -4.66 -17.49 29.16
N GLY A 368 -5.47 -16.53 29.63
CA GLY A 368 -5.78 -16.30 31.04
C GLY A 368 -4.63 -15.66 31.85
N ARG A 369 -3.62 -15.09 31.17
CA ARG A 369 -2.44 -14.44 31.79
C ARG A 369 -2.61 -12.92 31.84
N ASP A 370 -3.72 -12.45 32.42
CA ASP A 370 -4.16 -11.05 32.32
C ASP A 370 -3.20 -10.04 32.95
N ARG A 371 -2.47 -10.40 34.03
CA ARG A 371 -1.46 -9.50 34.62
C ARG A 371 -0.33 -9.23 33.64
N GLU A 372 0.20 -10.25 33.00
CA GLU A 372 1.26 -10.11 32.00
C GLU A 372 0.74 -9.42 30.73
N ALA A 373 -0.53 -9.69 30.36
CA ALA A 373 -1.22 -9.00 29.28
C ALA A 373 -1.25 -7.49 29.54
N ARG A 374 -1.61 -7.08 30.77
CA ARG A 374 -1.68 -5.65 31.13
C ARG A 374 -0.32 -4.96 31.12
N GLU A 375 0.72 -5.62 31.62
CA GLU A 375 2.09 -5.10 31.55
C GLU A 375 2.52 -4.90 30.09
N THR A 376 2.27 -5.89 29.23
CA THR A 376 2.58 -5.84 27.80
C THR A 376 1.76 -4.76 27.09
N MET A 377 0.48 -4.61 27.41
CA MET A 377 -0.42 -3.62 26.82
C MET A 377 0.03 -2.17 27.11
N THR A 378 0.74 -1.94 28.19
CA THR A 378 1.34 -0.62 28.50
C THR A 378 2.29 -0.17 27.39
N HIS A 379 3.05 -1.08 26.80
CA HIS A 379 3.93 -0.79 25.67
C HIS A 379 3.13 -0.53 24.38
N ALA A 380 2.04 -1.25 24.16
CA ALA A 380 1.18 -1.02 23.00
C ALA A 380 0.52 0.36 23.02
N LEU A 381 0.23 0.89 24.20
CA LEU A 381 -0.40 2.20 24.40
C LEU A 381 0.60 3.37 24.52
N ALA A 382 1.91 3.10 24.56
CA ALA A 382 2.95 4.07 24.94
C ALA A 382 3.00 5.34 24.07
N LEU A 383 2.60 5.26 22.80
CA LEU A 383 2.61 6.39 21.87
C LEU A 383 1.30 7.19 21.85
N GLY A 384 0.26 6.72 22.53
CA GLY A 384 -1.06 7.34 22.51
C GLY A 384 -1.79 7.24 21.17
N THR A 385 -1.43 6.24 20.36
CA THR A 385 -2.02 6.00 19.03
C THR A 385 -3.53 5.83 19.15
N GLN A 386 -4.28 6.61 18.37
CA GLN A 386 -5.74 6.59 18.36
C GLN A 386 -6.25 5.40 17.51
N ASP A 387 -6.25 4.21 18.11
CA ASP A 387 -6.72 2.95 17.51
C ASP A 387 -7.76 2.31 18.41
N ALA A 388 -8.99 2.18 17.92
CA ALA A 388 -10.10 1.63 18.68
C ALA A 388 -9.82 0.22 19.22
N MET A 389 -9.10 -0.62 18.47
CA MET A 389 -8.79 -1.99 18.90
C MET A 389 -7.76 -2.03 20.03
N LEU A 390 -6.75 -1.12 20.04
CA LEU A 390 -5.81 -1.04 21.15
C LEU A 390 -6.53 -0.75 22.48
N PHE A 391 -7.45 0.22 22.47
CA PHE A 391 -8.24 0.57 23.67
C PHE A 391 -9.25 -0.53 24.02
N TYR A 392 -9.82 -1.21 23.03
CA TYR A 392 -10.70 -2.35 23.25
C TYR A 392 -9.97 -3.50 23.95
N HIS A 393 -8.81 -3.92 23.45
CA HIS A 393 -7.99 -4.97 24.06
C HIS A 393 -7.59 -4.58 25.49
N ALA A 394 -7.16 -3.35 25.70
CA ALA A 394 -6.84 -2.83 27.04
C ALA A 394 -8.05 -2.93 27.98
N ALA A 395 -9.22 -2.49 27.53
CA ALA A 395 -10.45 -2.56 28.32
C ALA A 395 -10.84 -4.00 28.68
N MET A 396 -10.69 -4.96 27.76
CA MET A 396 -11.02 -6.37 28.06
C MET A 396 -10.02 -6.98 29.08
N ILE A 397 -8.74 -6.66 28.95
CA ILE A 397 -7.69 -7.09 29.90
C ILE A 397 -7.96 -6.49 31.29
N ASP A 398 -8.23 -5.19 31.39
CA ASP A 398 -8.53 -4.53 32.68
C ASP A 398 -9.84 -5.04 33.31
N ARG A 399 -10.84 -5.36 32.50
CA ARG A 399 -12.09 -6.00 32.97
C ARG A 399 -11.82 -7.35 33.60
N ALA A 400 -10.97 -8.20 32.97
CA ALA A 400 -10.60 -9.51 33.51
C ALA A 400 -9.81 -9.41 34.83
N LEU A 401 -9.07 -8.32 35.02
CA LEU A 401 -8.36 -8.03 36.27
C LEU A 401 -9.25 -7.40 37.37
N GLY A 402 -10.51 -7.12 37.08
CA GLY A 402 -11.44 -6.46 38.01
C GLY A 402 -11.22 -4.93 38.12
N HIS A 403 -10.49 -4.32 37.22
CA HIS A 403 -10.27 -2.86 37.18
C HIS A 403 -11.40 -2.14 36.47
N GLY A 404 -12.64 -2.31 36.93
CA GLY A 404 -13.87 -1.88 36.26
C GLY A 404 -13.90 -0.44 35.76
N ASP A 405 -13.43 0.53 36.60
CA ASP A 405 -13.40 1.95 36.23
C ASP A 405 -12.40 2.25 35.09
N VAL A 406 -11.26 1.54 35.04
CA VAL A 406 -10.27 1.67 34.00
C VAL A 406 -10.82 1.08 32.71
N ALA A 407 -11.32 -0.16 32.77
CA ALA A 407 -11.94 -0.85 31.64
C ALA A 407 -13.06 -0.04 31.00
N THR A 408 -13.94 0.59 31.81
CA THR A 408 -15.02 1.43 31.31
C THR A 408 -14.47 2.64 30.53
N ARG A 409 -13.47 3.35 31.06
CA ARG A 409 -12.88 4.52 30.39
C ARG A 409 -12.21 4.12 29.05
N GLU A 410 -11.48 3.00 29.05
CA GLU A 410 -10.81 2.52 27.82
C GLU A 410 -11.84 2.09 26.78
N LEU A 411 -12.91 1.39 27.17
CA LEU A 411 -13.99 0.98 26.28
C LEU A 411 -14.77 2.19 25.73
N ASP A 412 -15.07 3.17 26.56
CA ASP A 412 -15.73 4.41 26.13
C ASP A 412 -14.84 5.17 25.15
N HIS A 413 -13.53 5.21 25.37
CA HIS A 413 -12.60 5.80 24.41
C HIS A 413 -12.57 5.01 23.10
N ALA A 414 -12.49 3.67 23.15
CA ALA A 414 -12.58 2.83 21.96
C ALA A 414 -13.85 3.11 21.15
N ARG A 415 -14.97 3.31 21.81
CA ARG A 415 -16.28 3.64 21.19
C ARG A 415 -16.34 5.05 20.60
N THR A 416 -15.59 6.01 21.13
CA THR A 416 -15.49 7.33 20.45
C THR A 416 -14.81 7.22 19.09
N LEU A 417 -13.92 6.24 18.92
CA LEU A 417 -13.21 5.97 17.67
C LEU A 417 -13.99 5.00 16.76
N ASN A 418 -14.69 4.03 17.34
CA ASN A 418 -15.56 3.10 16.61
C ASN A 418 -16.83 2.81 17.43
N PRO A 419 -17.95 3.48 17.14
CA PRO A 419 -19.21 3.32 17.89
C PRO A 419 -19.88 1.94 17.69
N TYR A 420 -19.42 1.14 16.74
CA TYR A 420 -19.94 -0.21 16.48
C TYR A 420 -19.19 -1.30 17.28
N LEU A 421 -18.23 -0.94 18.14
CA LEU A 421 -17.61 -1.90 19.04
C LEU A 421 -18.60 -2.36 20.10
N GLU A 422 -18.95 -3.63 20.06
CA GLU A 422 -19.78 -4.25 21.09
C GLU A 422 -18.96 -4.55 22.35
N ALA A 423 -19.61 -4.45 23.51
CA ALA A 423 -18.98 -4.77 24.79
C ALA A 423 -18.96 -6.30 25.00
N GLY A 424 -18.11 -6.98 24.20
CA GLY A 424 -17.86 -8.43 24.38
C GLY A 424 -18.93 -9.29 23.70
N ALA A 425 -18.68 -9.68 22.47
CA ALA A 425 -19.20 -10.89 21.87
C ALA A 425 -18.24 -12.05 22.21
N ALA A 426 -18.10 -12.36 23.50
CA ALA A 426 -17.45 -13.56 24.01
C ALA A 426 -18.08 -13.88 25.38
N GLU A 427 -19.32 -14.39 25.36
CA GLU A 427 -19.86 -15.30 26.36
C GLU A 427 -19.87 -16.73 25.82
#